data_552b8e5bf3091d14879114bc1b4d28e7
#
_entry.id   552b8e5bf3091d14879114bc1b4d28e7
#
_cell.length_a   1.000
_cell.length_b   1.000
_cell.length_c   1.000
_cell.angle_alpha   90.00
_cell.angle_beta   90.00
_cell.angle_gamma   90.00
#
_symmetry.space_group_name_H-M   'P 1'
#
loop_
_entity.id
_entity.type
_entity.pdbx_description
1 polymer ?
#
loop_
_entity_poly.entity_id
_entity_poly.type
_entity_poly.pdbx_seq_one_letter_code
_entity_poly.pdbx_strand_id
1 'polypeptide(L)'
;MSIKAQSYLYPTADGVWMFQIFIPVYMRHIFGGKRLYRKSTGTRDLTAAKHFRNHMLIEWKTLKEQYSPDTEERRIQHAIAGLHKQATLRAPLQTVPTLTTIRDQYADKYRDKRSFSTLAKSARAVEVFLASLDRVDVKITEIRRSQVTMFINQQGKKAPQTVQNWLTCLGSLYEYARRSHDDIAPDNPFHGMNLEARATIESYQPFDPDQMQKLLDSAEPEIRNIITMGLFSGCRLDELASLKKSEIQTVEGVRCFYISKSKTKAGIRHVPIHSRLSEIVDEYLSHAYGEYLFPQANRINRKDGKKGPFYSQAFTRLRRRVLPTATDRQCFHSLRGMFITCLDRAGVPEQRIGAITGHTDQKSKTEAFRTYTQGASMEELKKHVEIVKFL
;
A
#
# COMPACT_ATOMS: atom_id res chain seq x y z
N MET A 1 -3.15 9.76 45.31
CA MET A 1 -3.36 9.93 46.78
C MET A 1 -4.84 9.91 47.07
N SER A 2 -5.33 8.90 47.78
CA SER A 2 -6.75 8.78 48.18
C SER A 2 -7.06 9.85 49.23
N ILE A 3 -7.93 10.80 48.89
CA ILE A 3 -8.45 11.79 49.81
C ILE A 3 -9.32 11.07 50.82
N LYS A 4 -9.01 11.17 52.15
CA LYS A 4 -9.88 10.61 53.16
C LYS A 4 -11.30 11.07 52.96
N ALA A 5 -12.31 10.14 53.07
CA ALA A 5 -13.67 10.35 52.63
C ALA A 5 -14.40 11.60 53.14
N GLN A 6 -13.92 12.23 54.22
CA GLN A 6 -14.50 13.44 54.83
C GLN A 6 -13.52 14.66 54.85
N SER A 7 -12.32 14.60 54.20
CA SER A 7 -11.42 15.72 54.18
C SER A 7 -12.04 16.97 53.53
N TYR A 8 -11.82 18.13 54.08
CA TYR A 8 -12.38 19.44 53.71
C TYR A 8 -13.86 19.65 54.04
N LEU A 9 -14.55 18.72 54.70
CA LEU A 9 -15.96 18.85 55.12
C LEU A 9 -16.06 18.66 56.64
N TYR A 10 -16.88 19.50 57.29
CA TYR A 10 -17.28 19.32 58.67
C TYR A 10 -18.77 19.73 58.88
N PRO A 11 -19.54 19.07 59.77
CA PRO A 11 -20.91 19.45 60.05
C PRO A 11 -20.99 20.64 60.99
N THR A 12 -21.97 21.52 60.82
CA THR A 12 -22.32 22.55 61.79
C THR A 12 -23.27 21.96 62.85
N ALA A 13 -23.54 22.72 63.93
CA ALA A 13 -24.50 22.33 64.98
C ALA A 13 -25.89 22.01 64.42
N ASP A 14 -26.29 22.68 63.32
CA ASP A 14 -27.58 22.47 62.64
C ASP A 14 -27.55 21.31 61.65
N GLY A 15 -26.44 20.56 61.58
CA GLY A 15 -26.28 19.38 60.70
C GLY A 15 -25.97 19.72 59.22
N VAL A 16 -25.78 20.99 58.87
CA VAL A 16 -25.43 21.38 57.50
C VAL A 16 -23.91 21.21 57.33
N TRP A 17 -23.50 20.62 56.21
CA TRP A 17 -22.08 20.45 55.89
C TRP A 17 -21.42 21.77 55.43
N MET A 18 -20.22 22.03 55.95
CA MET A 18 -19.39 23.16 55.57
C MET A 18 -18.13 22.68 54.83
N PHE A 19 -17.82 23.31 53.71
CA PHE A 19 -16.53 23.15 53.07
C PHE A 19 -15.53 24.12 53.65
N GLN A 20 -14.30 23.62 53.93
CA GLN A 20 -13.20 24.44 54.47
C GLN A 20 -11.89 24.04 53.82
N ILE A 21 -11.09 25.05 53.42
CA ILE A 21 -9.76 24.84 52.84
C ILE A 21 -8.80 25.94 53.27
N PHE A 22 -7.52 25.58 53.49
CA PHE A 22 -6.49 26.56 53.84
C PHE A 22 -6.08 27.40 52.64
N ILE A 23 -5.98 28.73 52.82
CA ILE A 23 -5.51 29.67 51.81
C ILE A 23 -3.99 29.75 51.88
N PRO A 24 -3.26 29.40 50.80
CA PRO A 24 -1.82 29.55 50.71
C PRO A 24 -1.41 31.01 50.99
N VAL A 25 -0.22 31.22 51.58
CA VAL A 25 0.24 32.55 51.96
C VAL A 25 0.21 33.54 50.82
N TYR A 26 0.63 33.11 49.62
CA TYR A 26 0.70 33.91 48.41
C TYR A 26 -0.68 34.34 47.86
N MET A 27 -1.77 33.66 48.23
CA MET A 27 -3.13 34.01 47.82
C MET A 27 -3.91 34.79 48.86
N ARG A 28 -3.40 35.00 50.08
CA ARG A 28 -4.18 35.63 51.16
C ARG A 28 -4.61 37.04 50.82
N HIS A 29 -3.83 37.78 50.07
CA HIS A 29 -4.16 39.15 49.65
C HIS A 29 -5.45 39.19 48.82
N ILE A 30 -5.75 38.16 48.05
CA ILE A 30 -6.99 38.07 47.24
C ILE A 30 -8.23 37.80 48.12
N PHE A 31 -8.02 37.16 49.27
CA PHE A 31 -9.05 36.79 50.22
C PHE A 31 -9.08 37.68 51.46
N GLY A 32 -8.63 38.93 51.36
CA GLY A 32 -8.63 39.91 52.46
C GLY A 32 -7.81 39.47 53.67
N GLY A 33 -6.67 38.81 53.47
CA GLY A 33 -5.76 38.37 54.51
C GLY A 33 -6.20 37.10 55.27
N LYS A 34 -7.30 36.49 54.92
CA LYS A 34 -7.85 35.30 55.61
C LYS A 34 -6.93 34.10 55.44
N ARG A 35 -6.86 33.25 56.49
CA ARG A 35 -6.09 31.99 56.46
C ARG A 35 -6.90 30.79 55.98
N LEU A 36 -8.24 30.89 56.11
CA LEU A 36 -9.18 29.81 55.82
C LEU A 36 -10.30 30.35 54.93
N TYR A 37 -10.64 29.61 53.87
CA TYR A 37 -11.86 29.79 53.10
C TYR A 37 -12.91 28.80 53.59
N ARG A 38 -14.11 29.28 53.86
CA ARG A 38 -15.26 28.50 54.33
C ARG A 38 -16.48 28.85 53.47
N LYS A 39 -17.23 27.79 53.07
CA LYS A 39 -18.47 27.96 52.31
C LYS A 39 -19.45 26.88 52.69
N SER A 40 -20.71 27.28 52.98
CA SER A 40 -21.76 26.30 53.22
C SER A 40 -22.03 25.49 51.98
N THR A 41 -22.25 24.17 52.15
CA THR A 41 -22.68 23.29 51.05
C THR A 41 -24.21 23.39 50.81
N GLY A 42 -24.95 24.01 51.77
CA GLY A 42 -26.42 24.11 51.68
C GLY A 42 -27.15 22.81 51.94
N THR A 43 -26.48 21.72 52.29
CA THR A 43 -27.09 20.40 52.42
C THR A 43 -26.66 19.71 53.72
N ARG A 44 -27.58 18.87 54.25
CA ARG A 44 -27.32 17.94 55.33
C ARG A 44 -26.91 16.56 54.85
N ASP A 45 -27.14 16.27 53.58
CA ASP A 45 -26.72 15.00 52.97
C ASP A 45 -25.22 14.97 52.68
N LEU A 46 -24.55 13.94 53.20
CA LEU A 46 -23.09 13.79 53.07
C LEU A 46 -22.67 13.52 51.60
N THR A 47 -23.50 12.85 50.81
CA THR A 47 -23.19 12.52 49.43
C THR A 47 -23.23 13.78 48.57
N ALA A 48 -24.28 14.59 48.72
CA ALA A 48 -24.37 15.91 48.05
C ALA A 48 -23.27 16.85 48.49
N ALA A 49 -22.88 16.87 49.78
CA ALA A 49 -21.76 17.65 50.30
C ALA A 49 -20.40 17.22 49.69
N LYS A 50 -20.21 15.91 49.46
CA LYS A 50 -19.01 15.39 48.74
C LYS A 50 -18.95 15.86 47.28
N HIS A 51 -20.08 15.89 46.59
CA HIS A 51 -20.15 16.43 45.19
C HIS A 51 -19.80 17.93 45.21
N PHE A 52 -20.39 18.70 46.08
CA PHE A 52 -20.02 20.13 46.24
C PHE A 52 -18.54 20.32 46.54
N ARG A 53 -17.97 19.57 47.49
CA ARG A 53 -16.54 19.59 47.79
C ARG A 53 -15.68 19.31 46.57
N ASN A 54 -16.00 18.29 45.81
CA ASN A 54 -15.24 17.89 44.61
C ASN A 54 -15.21 19.01 43.56
N HIS A 55 -16.35 19.65 43.32
CA HIS A 55 -16.43 20.85 42.47
C HIS A 55 -15.57 21.98 42.97
N MET A 56 -15.67 22.32 44.29
CA MET A 56 -14.88 23.37 44.90
C MET A 56 -13.37 23.07 44.87
N LEU A 57 -12.95 21.82 44.97
CA LEU A 57 -11.53 21.44 44.87
C LEU A 57 -10.98 21.60 43.45
N ILE A 58 -11.80 21.40 42.42
CA ILE A 58 -11.41 21.66 41.03
C ILE A 58 -11.22 23.16 40.82
N GLU A 59 -12.20 23.98 41.24
CA GLU A 59 -12.11 25.45 41.18
C GLU A 59 -10.89 25.96 41.97
N TRP A 60 -10.67 25.38 43.15
CA TRP A 60 -9.55 25.75 43.99
C TRP A 60 -8.19 25.42 43.36
N LYS A 61 -8.12 24.29 42.69
CA LYS A 61 -6.88 23.91 41.95
C LYS A 61 -6.60 24.90 40.84
N THR A 62 -7.58 25.28 40.05
CA THR A 62 -7.46 26.28 38.98
C THR A 62 -7.02 27.65 39.55
N LEU A 63 -7.65 28.09 40.65
CA LEU A 63 -7.26 29.31 41.33
C LEU A 63 -5.80 29.26 41.84
N LYS A 64 -5.38 28.16 42.44
CA LYS A 64 -4.01 27.94 42.89
C LYS A 64 -3.01 28.01 41.73
N GLU A 65 -3.34 27.42 40.63
CA GLU A 65 -2.52 27.45 39.41
C GLU A 65 -2.43 28.87 38.83
N GLN A 66 -3.52 29.62 38.89
CA GLN A 66 -3.59 30.99 38.37
C GLN A 66 -2.76 31.99 39.18
N TYR A 67 -2.70 31.85 40.52
CA TYR A 67 -2.06 32.81 41.44
C TYR A 67 -0.78 32.28 42.09
N SER A 68 -0.30 31.09 41.70
CA SER A 68 0.96 30.55 42.22
C SER A 68 2.15 31.38 41.73
N PRO A 69 3.10 31.76 42.60
CA PRO A 69 4.33 32.43 42.19
C PRO A 69 5.12 31.68 41.14
N ASP A 70 5.14 30.36 41.24
CA ASP A 70 5.73 29.47 40.23
C ASP A 70 5.06 29.60 38.84
N THR A 71 3.80 30.05 38.79
CA THR A 71 3.06 30.21 37.49
C THR A 71 3.47 31.51 36.82
N GLU A 72 3.77 32.55 37.56
CA GLU A 72 4.25 33.83 37.02
C GLU A 72 5.70 33.70 36.54
N GLU A 73 6.58 33.08 37.28
CA GLU A 73 7.93 32.73 36.82
C GLU A 73 7.92 31.84 35.60
N ARG A 74 7.06 30.80 35.59
CA ARG A 74 6.87 29.94 34.40
C ARG A 74 6.29 30.70 33.22
N ARG A 75 5.34 31.63 33.42
CA ARG A 75 4.83 32.50 32.34
C ARG A 75 5.91 33.40 31.77
N ILE A 76 6.76 33.99 32.65
CA ILE A 76 7.91 34.79 32.25
C ILE A 76 8.95 33.92 31.55
N GLN A 77 9.28 32.74 32.08
CA GLN A 77 10.18 31.79 31.44
C GLN A 77 9.64 31.28 30.09
N HIS A 78 8.32 30.99 29.99
CA HIS A 78 7.68 30.65 28.73
C HIS A 78 7.67 31.81 27.75
N ALA A 79 7.45 33.05 28.21
CA ALA A 79 7.53 34.24 27.37
C ALA A 79 8.96 34.51 26.89
N ILE A 80 9.94 34.38 27.78
CA ILE A 80 11.38 34.48 27.47
C ILE A 80 11.80 33.32 26.52
N ALA A 81 11.38 32.10 26.82
CA ALA A 81 11.64 30.96 25.94
C ALA A 81 10.92 31.10 24.57
N GLY A 82 9.76 31.72 24.54
CA GLY A 82 9.04 32.11 23.31
C GLY A 82 9.82 33.16 22.51
N LEU A 83 10.36 34.18 23.18
CA LEU A 83 11.23 35.21 22.58
C LEU A 83 12.57 34.61 22.13
N HIS A 84 13.17 33.72 22.91
CA HIS A 84 14.36 32.96 22.51
C HIS A 84 14.07 32.01 21.38
N LYS A 85 12.92 31.34 21.36
CA LYS A 85 12.46 30.49 20.25
C LYS A 85 12.22 31.31 18.99
N GLN A 86 11.72 32.54 19.10
CA GLN A 86 11.62 33.46 17.94
C GLN A 86 13.01 33.97 17.51
N ALA A 87 13.96 34.15 18.42
CA ALA A 87 15.34 34.57 18.11
C ALA A 87 16.20 33.42 17.57
N THR A 88 15.98 32.17 18.01
CA THR A 88 16.60 30.95 17.46
C THR A 88 15.87 30.38 16.23
N LEU A 89 14.68 30.89 15.92
CA LEU A 89 13.92 30.59 14.69
C LEU A 89 14.49 31.31 13.46
N ARG A 90 15.80 31.63 13.45
CA ARG A 90 16.61 31.70 12.24
C ARG A 90 17.38 30.40 11.97
N ALA A 91 16.95 29.25 12.52
CA ALA A 91 17.12 28.00 11.79
C ALA A 91 16.34 28.18 10.46
N PRO A 92 16.90 27.77 9.30
CA PRO A 92 16.20 27.94 8.03
C PRO A 92 14.80 27.42 8.25
N LEU A 93 13.80 28.27 8.00
CA LEU A 93 12.39 27.87 7.94
C LEU A 93 12.40 26.55 7.19
N GLN A 94 12.10 25.43 7.85
CA GLN A 94 11.89 24.19 7.13
C GLN A 94 10.75 24.51 6.18
N THR A 95 11.14 24.90 4.98
CA THR A 95 10.17 25.27 3.94
C THR A 95 9.33 24.05 3.75
N VAL A 96 8.04 24.20 4.05
CA VAL A 96 7.08 23.13 3.85
C VAL A 96 7.32 22.53 2.47
N PRO A 97 7.66 21.25 2.36
CA PRO A 97 8.06 20.67 1.10
C PRO A 97 6.91 20.71 0.10
N THR A 98 7.26 20.86 -1.15
CA THR A 98 6.32 20.77 -2.26
C THR A 98 6.08 19.30 -2.64
N LEU A 99 5.01 19.06 -3.38
CA LEU A 99 4.65 17.71 -3.82
C LEU A 99 5.74 17.08 -4.72
N THR A 100 6.41 17.89 -5.56
CA THR A 100 7.54 17.41 -6.38
C THR A 100 8.76 17.09 -5.52
N THR A 101 9.07 17.91 -4.52
CA THR A 101 10.15 17.64 -3.56
C THR A 101 9.90 16.32 -2.81
N ILE A 102 8.66 16.09 -2.33
CA ILE A 102 8.31 14.83 -1.66
C ILE A 102 8.41 13.64 -2.60
N ARG A 103 7.96 13.77 -3.86
CA ARG A 103 8.12 12.72 -4.89
C ARG A 103 9.58 12.32 -5.04
N ASP A 104 10.47 13.28 -5.14
CA ASP A 104 11.89 13.04 -5.39
C ASP A 104 12.58 12.41 -4.17
N GLN A 105 12.33 12.93 -2.97
CA GLN A 105 12.78 12.34 -1.70
C GLN A 105 12.27 10.90 -1.53
N TYR A 106 11.00 10.65 -1.87
CA TYR A 106 10.41 9.32 -1.84
C TYR A 106 11.09 8.38 -2.84
N ALA A 107 11.32 8.85 -4.06
CA ALA A 107 12.00 8.08 -5.10
C ALA A 107 13.43 7.71 -4.68
N ASP A 108 14.18 8.63 -4.12
CA ASP A 108 15.54 8.38 -3.62
C ASP A 108 15.57 7.39 -2.46
N LYS A 109 14.71 7.58 -1.45
CA LYS A 109 14.64 6.68 -0.29
C LYS A 109 14.24 5.25 -0.64
N TYR A 110 13.41 5.07 -1.66
CA TYR A 110 12.86 3.77 -2.04
C TYR A 110 13.45 3.22 -3.34
N ARG A 111 14.52 3.81 -3.86
CA ARG A 111 15.18 3.41 -5.12
C ARG A 111 15.50 1.91 -5.16
N ASP A 112 16.06 1.39 -4.09
CA ASP A 112 16.48 -0.03 -4.01
C ASP A 112 15.40 -0.95 -3.44
N LYS A 113 14.32 -0.38 -2.88
CA LYS A 113 13.24 -1.14 -2.23
C LYS A 113 11.99 -1.30 -3.08
N ARG A 114 11.82 -0.46 -4.09
CA ARG A 114 10.65 -0.45 -4.99
C ARG A 114 11.08 -0.54 -6.43
N SER A 115 10.28 -1.23 -7.25
CA SER A 115 10.56 -1.32 -8.68
C SER A 115 10.53 0.05 -9.34
N PHE A 116 11.36 0.25 -10.36
CA PHE A 116 11.35 1.45 -11.20
C PHE A 116 9.94 1.81 -11.68
N SER A 117 9.16 0.81 -12.13
CA SER A 117 7.80 1.05 -12.60
C SER A 117 6.85 1.55 -11.51
N THR A 118 7.09 1.20 -10.24
CA THR A 118 6.30 1.71 -9.10
C THR A 118 6.63 3.18 -8.83
N LEU A 119 7.90 3.54 -8.84
CA LEU A 119 8.34 4.93 -8.67
C LEU A 119 7.88 5.81 -9.83
N ALA A 120 8.00 5.32 -11.08
CA ALA A 120 7.51 6.01 -12.26
C ALA A 120 5.98 6.26 -12.24
N LYS A 121 5.19 5.33 -11.68
CA LYS A 121 3.75 5.54 -11.48
C LYS A 121 3.47 6.66 -10.49
N SER A 122 4.24 6.75 -9.41
CA SER A 122 4.13 7.85 -8.44
C SER A 122 4.48 9.20 -9.06
N ALA A 123 5.55 9.25 -9.86
CA ALA A 123 5.92 10.44 -10.61
C ALA A 123 4.81 10.87 -11.59
N ARG A 124 4.25 9.90 -12.35
CA ARG A 124 3.15 10.18 -13.26
C ARG A 124 1.88 10.67 -12.55
N ALA A 125 1.57 10.11 -11.37
CA ALA A 125 0.43 10.56 -10.58
C ALA A 125 0.58 12.03 -10.15
N VAL A 126 1.79 12.44 -9.74
CA VAL A 126 2.10 13.84 -9.39
C VAL A 126 1.95 14.76 -10.61
N GLU A 127 2.51 14.40 -11.75
CA GLU A 127 2.39 15.17 -13.00
C GLU A 127 0.92 15.41 -13.38
N VAL A 128 0.11 14.34 -13.38
CA VAL A 128 -1.31 14.44 -13.78
C VAL A 128 -2.12 15.25 -12.77
N PHE A 129 -1.80 15.13 -11.47
CA PHE A 129 -2.45 15.91 -10.43
C PHE A 129 -2.11 17.39 -10.52
N LEU A 130 -0.84 17.75 -10.68
CA LEU A 130 -0.38 19.14 -10.84
C LEU A 130 -0.97 19.78 -12.11
N ALA A 131 -1.00 19.04 -13.21
CA ALA A 131 -1.63 19.50 -14.45
C ALA A 131 -3.13 19.77 -14.27
N SER A 132 -3.84 19.00 -13.41
CA SER A 132 -5.24 19.24 -13.11
C SER A 132 -5.49 20.50 -12.29
N LEU A 133 -4.48 20.95 -11.55
CA LEU A 133 -4.51 22.19 -10.77
C LEU A 133 -4.04 23.42 -11.57
N ASP A 134 -3.56 23.20 -12.81
CA ASP A 134 -2.86 24.22 -13.61
C ASP A 134 -1.69 24.86 -12.84
N ARG A 135 -0.90 24.00 -12.16
CA ARG A 135 0.24 24.42 -11.33
C ARG A 135 1.49 23.61 -11.68
N VAL A 136 2.64 24.26 -11.61
CA VAL A 136 3.94 23.62 -11.76
C VAL A 136 4.27 22.78 -10.52
N ASP A 137 3.89 23.28 -9.32
CA ASP A 137 4.06 22.59 -8.06
C ASP A 137 3.08 23.15 -7.00
N VAL A 138 2.97 22.45 -5.85
CA VAL A 138 2.10 22.84 -4.73
C VAL A 138 2.74 22.39 -3.41
N LYS A 139 2.68 23.22 -2.37
CA LYS A 139 3.08 22.81 -1.03
C LYS A 139 2.15 21.71 -0.54
N ILE A 140 2.71 20.68 0.09
CA ILE A 140 1.95 19.52 0.56
C ILE A 140 0.80 19.90 1.51
N THR A 141 1.00 20.95 2.32
CA THR A 141 -0.02 21.49 3.26
C THR A 141 -1.13 22.29 2.58
N GLU A 142 -0.96 22.68 1.33
CA GLU A 142 -1.97 23.42 0.57
C GLU A 142 -2.94 22.52 -0.19
N ILE A 143 -2.66 21.20 -0.23
CA ILE A 143 -3.52 20.24 -0.93
C ILE A 143 -4.81 20.04 -0.13
N ARG A 144 -5.94 20.36 -0.76
CA ARG A 144 -7.28 20.26 -0.17
C ARG A 144 -8.09 19.14 -0.80
N ARG A 145 -9.01 18.58 -0.02
CA ARG A 145 -9.92 17.52 -0.50
C ARG A 145 -10.77 17.96 -1.70
N SER A 146 -11.16 19.24 -1.77
CA SER A 146 -11.88 19.81 -2.91
C SER A 146 -11.07 19.74 -4.22
N GLN A 147 -9.75 19.98 -4.15
CA GLN A 147 -8.87 19.86 -5.31
C GLN A 147 -8.74 18.39 -5.77
N VAL A 148 -8.72 17.44 -4.83
CA VAL A 148 -8.73 16.01 -5.17
C VAL A 148 -10.04 15.61 -5.82
N THR A 149 -11.18 16.11 -5.34
CA THR A 149 -12.49 15.89 -5.98
C THR A 149 -12.54 16.48 -7.39
N MET A 150 -12.04 17.71 -7.57
CA MET A 150 -11.92 18.33 -8.89
C MET A 150 -11.04 17.50 -9.84
N PHE A 151 -9.88 17.03 -9.36
CA PHE A 151 -8.99 16.13 -10.10
C PHE A 151 -9.74 14.88 -10.58
N ILE A 152 -10.46 14.20 -9.69
CA ILE A 152 -11.25 13.01 -10.02
C ILE A 152 -12.24 13.30 -11.14
N ASN A 153 -13.02 14.39 -11.01
CA ASN A 153 -14.03 14.78 -11.98
C ASN A 153 -13.42 15.07 -13.35
N GLN A 154 -12.27 15.73 -13.41
CA GLN A 154 -11.56 16.02 -14.66
C GLN A 154 -11.04 14.73 -15.34
N GLN A 155 -10.83 13.66 -14.60
CA GLN A 155 -10.36 12.38 -15.13
C GLN A 155 -11.49 11.43 -15.56
N GLY A 156 -12.72 11.90 -15.68
CA GLY A 156 -13.92 11.08 -15.99
C GLY A 156 -13.84 10.22 -17.27
N LYS A 157 -12.95 10.59 -18.22
CA LYS A 157 -12.67 9.76 -19.43
C LYS A 157 -11.70 8.58 -19.17
N LYS A 158 -11.08 8.52 -18.00
CA LYS A 158 -10.15 7.45 -17.64
C LYS A 158 -10.87 6.33 -16.91
N ALA A 159 -10.37 5.10 -17.05
CA ALA A 159 -10.88 3.98 -16.28
C ALA A 159 -10.78 4.30 -14.77
N PRO A 160 -11.83 4.05 -13.97
CA PRO A 160 -11.84 4.35 -12.53
C PRO A 160 -10.64 3.73 -11.78
N GLN A 161 -10.22 2.54 -12.16
CA GLN A 161 -9.03 1.88 -11.58
C GLN A 161 -7.74 2.65 -11.85
N THR A 162 -7.62 3.36 -12.97
CA THR A 162 -6.45 4.20 -13.27
C THR A 162 -6.39 5.38 -12.32
N VAL A 163 -7.51 6.06 -12.12
CA VAL A 163 -7.63 7.19 -11.19
C VAL A 163 -7.37 6.73 -9.74
N GLN A 164 -7.95 5.59 -9.34
CA GLN A 164 -7.71 4.99 -8.02
C GLN A 164 -6.23 4.67 -7.79
N ASN A 165 -5.53 4.18 -8.80
CA ASN A 165 -4.09 3.92 -8.70
C ASN A 165 -3.29 5.22 -8.51
N TRP A 166 -3.66 6.33 -9.18
CA TRP A 166 -3.04 7.63 -8.96
C TRP A 166 -3.29 8.17 -7.56
N LEU A 167 -4.53 8.07 -7.06
CA LEU A 167 -4.86 8.46 -5.67
C LEU A 167 -4.07 7.64 -4.65
N THR A 168 -3.91 6.35 -4.89
CA THR A 168 -3.08 5.49 -4.02
C THR A 168 -1.61 5.93 -4.01
N CYS A 169 -1.06 6.32 -5.15
CA CYS A 169 0.30 6.85 -5.24
C CYS A 169 0.42 8.19 -4.49
N LEU A 170 -0.48 9.14 -4.77
CA LEU A 170 -0.49 10.47 -4.13
C LEU A 170 -0.70 10.35 -2.61
N GLY A 171 -1.62 9.48 -2.17
CA GLY A 171 -1.83 9.20 -0.75
C GLY A 171 -0.57 8.63 -0.08
N SER A 172 0.15 7.75 -0.77
CA SER A 172 1.42 7.21 -0.25
C SER A 172 2.52 8.28 -0.11
N LEU A 173 2.56 9.24 -1.02
CA LEU A 173 3.49 10.38 -0.94
C LEU A 173 3.11 11.32 0.21
N TYR A 174 1.82 11.59 0.40
CA TYR A 174 1.33 12.39 1.53
C TYR A 174 1.68 11.74 2.87
N GLU A 175 1.43 10.43 3.01
CA GLU A 175 1.80 9.68 4.22
C GLU A 175 3.31 9.67 4.48
N TYR A 176 4.11 9.62 3.41
CA TYR A 176 5.55 9.73 3.53
C TYR A 176 5.96 11.11 4.04
N ALA A 177 5.39 12.17 3.47
CA ALA A 177 5.63 13.54 3.90
C ALA A 177 5.23 13.75 5.37
N ARG A 178 4.05 13.27 5.77
CA ARG A 178 3.54 13.35 7.15
C ARG A 178 4.45 12.70 8.19
N ARG A 179 5.11 11.60 7.83
CA ARG A 179 6.08 10.92 8.72
C ARG A 179 7.41 11.65 8.85
N SER A 180 7.69 12.58 7.96
CA SER A 180 8.97 13.30 7.88
C SER A 180 8.85 14.77 8.28
N HIS A 181 7.63 15.31 8.40
CA HIS A 181 7.35 16.72 8.69
C HIS A 181 6.14 16.84 9.62
N ASP A 182 6.35 17.44 10.80
CA ASP A 182 5.34 17.54 11.85
C ASP A 182 4.19 18.52 11.53
N ASP A 183 4.44 19.47 10.63
CA ASP A 183 3.45 20.50 10.25
C ASP A 183 2.39 19.98 9.25
N ILE A 184 2.46 18.73 8.81
CA ILE A 184 1.52 18.16 7.85
C ILE A 184 0.32 17.54 8.58
N ALA A 185 -0.88 17.95 8.19
CA ALA A 185 -2.12 17.50 8.80
C ALA A 185 -2.26 15.96 8.76
N PRO A 186 -2.82 15.34 9.83
CA PRO A 186 -3.01 13.89 9.90
C PRO A 186 -3.99 13.36 8.85
N ASP A 187 -4.97 14.19 8.46
CA ASP A 187 -5.98 13.80 7.48
C ASP A 187 -5.42 13.87 6.05
N ASN A 188 -5.27 12.69 5.46
CA ASN A 188 -4.78 12.58 4.09
C ASN A 188 -5.89 12.89 3.08
N PRO A 189 -5.79 13.98 2.29
CA PRO A 189 -6.84 14.40 1.38
C PRO A 189 -7.13 13.41 0.26
N PHE A 190 -6.21 12.49 -0.04
CA PHE A 190 -6.34 11.47 -1.08
C PHE A 190 -7.02 10.19 -0.60
N HIS A 191 -7.24 10.01 0.70
CA HIS A 191 -7.90 8.84 1.27
C HIS A 191 -9.42 8.99 1.31
N GLY A 192 -10.12 7.84 1.34
CA GLY A 192 -11.58 7.81 1.46
C GLY A 192 -12.34 8.27 0.21
N MET A 193 -11.68 8.39 -0.95
CA MET A 193 -12.32 8.63 -2.24
C MET A 193 -12.79 7.28 -2.81
N ASN A 194 -14.08 7.00 -2.65
CA ASN A 194 -14.67 5.77 -3.20
C ASN A 194 -15.03 5.99 -4.68
N LEU A 195 -14.25 5.39 -5.57
CA LEU A 195 -14.48 5.43 -7.02
C LEU A 195 -15.19 4.20 -7.56
N GLU A 196 -15.59 3.26 -6.68
CA GLU A 196 -16.14 1.95 -7.07
C GLU A 196 -15.30 1.22 -8.13
N ALA A 197 -14.01 1.53 -8.16
CA ALA A 197 -13.09 1.11 -9.21
C ALA A 197 -13.02 -0.41 -9.38
N ARG A 198 -13.24 -1.18 -8.29
CA ARG A 198 -13.23 -2.65 -8.35
C ARG A 198 -14.48 -3.21 -9.02
N ALA A 199 -15.62 -2.55 -8.91
CA ALA A 199 -16.88 -2.97 -9.54
C ALA A 199 -16.81 -2.90 -11.08
N THR A 200 -15.91 -2.05 -11.62
CA THR A 200 -15.73 -1.87 -13.06
C THR A 200 -14.64 -2.74 -13.68
N ILE A 201 -13.95 -3.58 -12.89
CA ILE A 201 -12.91 -4.47 -13.40
C ILE A 201 -13.57 -5.69 -14.02
N GLU A 202 -13.51 -5.76 -15.33
CA GLU A 202 -13.92 -6.94 -16.07
C GLU A 202 -12.76 -7.94 -16.18
N SER A 203 -13.08 -9.24 -16.04
CA SER A 203 -12.10 -10.32 -16.18
C SER A 203 -11.59 -10.46 -17.61
N TYR A 204 -10.39 -10.99 -17.78
CA TYR A 204 -9.88 -11.39 -19.10
C TYR A 204 -10.78 -12.44 -19.73
N GLN A 205 -10.96 -12.36 -21.06
CA GLN A 205 -11.74 -13.33 -21.83
C GLN A 205 -10.79 -14.37 -22.43
N PRO A 206 -11.17 -15.65 -22.42
CA PRO A 206 -10.41 -16.69 -23.11
C PRO A 206 -10.51 -16.52 -24.62
N PHE A 207 -9.59 -17.14 -25.32
CA PHE A 207 -9.72 -17.39 -26.76
C PHE A 207 -10.40 -18.75 -26.96
N ASP A 208 -11.22 -18.87 -28.03
CA ASP A 208 -11.70 -20.16 -28.47
C ASP A 208 -10.60 -20.91 -29.27
N PRO A 209 -10.77 -22.23 -29.53
CA PRO A 209 -9.77 -23.01 -30.26
C PRO A 209 -9.44 -22.47 -31.65
N ASP A 210 -10.45 -22.03 -32.43
CA ASP A 210 -10.23 -21.49 -33.77
C ASP A 210 -9.46 -20.16 -33.74
N GLN A 211 -9.77 -19.30 -32.78
CA GLN A 211 -9.02 -18.07 -32.55
C GLN A 211 -7.55 -18.35 -32.19
N MET A 212 -7.32 -19.34 -31.34
CA MET A 212 -5.95 -19.73 -30.99
C MET A 212 -5.17 -20.28 -32.14
N GLN A 213 -5.81 -21.17 -32.95
CA GLN A 213 -5.18 -21.73 -34.15
C GLN A 213 -4.78 -20.62 -35.13
N LYS A 214 -5.71 -19.70 -35.43
CA LYS A 214 -5.43 -18.55 -36.32
C LYS A 214 -4.29 -17.68 -35.82
N LEU A 215 -4.21 -17.44 -34.49
CA LEU A 215 -3.11 -16.67 -33.88
C LEU A 215 -1.78 -17.40 -34.07
N LEU A 216 -1.73 -18.71 -33.80
CA LEU A 216 -0.52 -19.52 -33.93
C LEU A 216 -0.03 -19.61 -35.37
N ASP A 217 -0.94 -19.84 -36.31
CA ASP A 217 -0.60 -19.96 -37.74
C ASP A 217 -0.05 -18.66 -38.34
N SER A 218 -0.58 -17.53 -37.86
CA SER A 218 -0.20 -16.20 -38.34
C SER A 218 0.95 -15.55 -37.59
N ALA A 219 1.44 -16.18 -36.51
CA ALA A 219 2.50 -15.61 -35.66
C ALA A 219 3.88 -15.88 -36.25
N GLU A 220 4.77 -14.88 -36.14
CA GLU A 220 6.21 -15.07 -36.34
C GLU A 220 6.75 -16.13 -35.36
N PRO A 221 7.78 -16.91 -35.76
CA PRO A 221 8.23 -18.07 -34.99
C PRO A 221 8.44 -17.82 -33.49
N GLU A 222 9.18 -16.77 -33.13
CA GLU A 222 9.45 -16.44 -31.72
C GLU A 222 8.17 -16.05 -30.97
N ILE A 223 7.25 -15.34 -31.62
CA ILE A 223 5.95 -14.95 -31.04
C ILE A 223 5.04 -16.19 -30.90
N ARG A 224 5.04 -17.09 -31.84
CA ARG A 224 4.34 -18.38 -31.79
C ARG A 224 4.84 -19.19 -30.58
N ASN A 225 6.15 -19.31 -30.43
CA ASN A 225 6.77 -20.08 -29.36
C ASN A 225 6.46 -19.51 -27.98
N ILE A 226 6.51 -18.18 -27.77
CA ILE A 226 6.15 -17.60 -26.47
C ILE A 226 4.65 -17.71 -26.16
N ILE A 227 3.78 -17.69 -27.19
CA ILE A 227 2.34 -17.95 -27.03
C ILE A 227 2.15 -19.40 -26.58
N THR A 228 2.78 -20.37 -27.26
CA THR A 228 2.73 -21.78 -26.91
C THR A 228 3.24 -22.02 -25.48
N MET A 229 4.37 -21.40 -25.12
CA MET A 229 4.88 -21.47 -23.74
C MET A 229 3.91 -20.87 -22.72
N GLY A 230 3.22 -19.78 -23.05
CA GLY A 230 2.18 -19.19 -22.21
C GLY A 230 1.00 -20.12 -21.97
N LEU A 231 0.54 -20.81 -23.02
CA LEU A 231 -0.56 -21.79 -22.96
C LEU A 231 -0.22 -23.00 -22.10
N PHE A 232 0.99 -23.57 -22.22
CA PHE A 232 1.35 -24.85 -21.62
C PHE A 232 2.13 -24.72 -20.30
N SER A 233 2.41 -23.50 -19.81
CA SER A 233 3.08 -23.28 -18.53
C SER A 233 2.27 -22.44 -17.54
N GLY A 234 1.30 -21.66 -18.02
CA GLY A 234 0.58 -20.69 -17.22
C GLY A 234 1.45 -19.57 -16.62
N CYS A 235 2.70 -19.43 -17.06
CA CYS A 235 3.59 -18.36 -16.63
C CYS A 235 3.12 -16.97 -17.09
N ARG A 236 3.54 -15.94 -16.36
CA ARG A 236 3.28 -14.57 -16.81
C ARG A 236 4.19 -14.22 -17.97
N LEU A 237 3.71 -13.37 -18.88
CA LEU A 237 4.48 -12.98 -20.06
C LEU A 237 5.89 -12.46 -19.71
N ASP A 238 6.02 -11.62 -18.68
CA ASP A 238 7.32 -11.07 -18.30
C ASP A 238 8.24 -12.12 -17.66
N GLU A 239 7.67 -13.16 -17.02
CA GLU A 239 8.41 -14.33 -16.53
C GLU A 239 9.02 -15.10 -17.69
N LEU A 240 8.22 -15.43 -18.73
CA LEU A 240 8.70 -16.12 -19.92
C LEU A 240 9.70 -15.29 -20.73
N ALA A 241 9.36 -14.03 -21.00
CA ALA A 241 10.20 -13.14 -21.78
C ALA A 241 11.55 -12.84 -21.14
N SER A 242 11.63 -12.94 -19.81
CA SER A 242 12.86 -12.70 -19.05
C SER A 242 13.57 -13.98 -18.61
N LEU A 243 13.08 -15.16 -19.05
CA LEU A 243 13.64 -16.45 -18.67
C LEU A 243 15.05 -16.60 -19.26
N LYS A 244 16.00 -16.93 -18.41
CA LYS A 244 17.39 -17.17 -18.82
C LYS A 244 17.62 -18.63 -19.16
N LYS A 245 18.58 -18.94 -20.01
CA LYS A 245 18.98 -20.31 -20.33
C LYS A 245 19.42 -21.09 -19.07
N SER A 246 20.13 -20.43 -18.14
CA SER A 246 20.54 -21.00 -16.85
C SER A 246 19.39 -21.30 -15.90
N GLU A 247 18.18 -20.77 -16.18
CA GLU A 247 16.97 -21.02 -15.40
C GLU A 247 16.16 -22.23 -15.93
N ILE A 248 16.66 -22.92 -16.96
CA ILE A 248 16.18 -24.23 -17.33
C ILE A 248 16.95 -25.23 -16.47
N GLN A 249 16.26 -25.82 -15.49
CA GLN A 249 16.88 -26.65 -14.46
C GLN A 249 16.20 -28.00 -14.35
N THR A 250 16.89 -29.01 -13.85
CA THR A 250 16.32 -30.30 -13.48
C THR A 250 16.24 -30.40 -11.97
N VAL A 251 15.03 -30.58 -11.45
CA VAL A 251 14.72 -30.69 -10.02
C VAL A 251 13.94 -31.99 -9.81
N GLU A 252 14.36 -32.82 -8.89
CA GLU A 252 13.75 -34.15 -8.65
C GLU A 252 13.59 -34.99 -9.93
N GLY A 253 14.56 -34.89 -10.86
CA GLY A 253 14.50 -35.59 -12.16
C GLY A 253 13.54 -34.92 -13.21
N VAL A 254 12.83 -33.86 -12.87
CA VAL A 254 11.91 -33.17 -13.73
C VAL A 254 12.55 -31.87 -14.24
N ARG A 255 12.49 -31.67 -15.57
CA ARG A 255 12.95 -30.43 -16.21
C ARG A 255 11.96 -29.31 -15.99
N CYS A 256 12.43 -28.17 -15.51
CA CYS A 256 11.61 -27.04 -15.04
C CYS A 256 12.11 -25.70 -15.53
N PHE A 257 11.22 -24.73 -15.64
CA PHE A 257 11.54 -23.30 -15.63
C PHE A 257 11.73 -22.86 -14.18
N TYR A 258 12.88 -22.30 -13.83
CA TYR A 258 13.07 -21.62 -12.56
C TYR A 258 12.71 -20.14 -12.67
N ILE A 259 11.61 -19.75 -12.07
CA ILE A 259 11.19 -18.34 -12.03
C ILE A 259 11.90 -17.67 -10.85
N SER A 260 13.07 -17.10 -11.11
CA SER A 260 13.97 -16.53 -10.08
C SER A 260 13.53 -15.14 -9.60
N LYS A 261 12.75 -14.40 -10.40
CA LYS A 261 12.29 -13.04 -10.09
C LYS A 261 10.79 -12.94 -10.13
N SER A 262 10.19 -12.52 -9.02
CA SER A 262 8.77 -12.24 -8.94
C SER A 262 8.49 -11.12 -7.95
N LYS A 263 7.31 -10.49 -8.07
CA LYS A 263 6.81 -9.46 -7.15
C LYS A 263 6.60 -9.99 -5.73
N THR A 264 6.35 -11.29 -5.59
CA THR A 264 6.07 -11.96 -4.31
C THR A 264 6.99 -13.17 -4.13
N LYS A 265 7.27 -13.54 -2.88
CA LYS A 265 8.06 -14.77 -2.58
C LYS A 265 7.45 -16.01 -3.22
N ALA A 266 6.13 -16.13 -3.22
CA ALA A 266 5.42 -17.25 -3.83
C ALA A 266 5.53 -17.31 -5.36
N GLY A 267 5.88 -16.21 -5.99
CA GLY A 267 6.14 -16.18 -7.42
C GLY A 267 7.49 -16.79 -7.82
N ILE A 268 8.46 -16.90 -6.89
CA ILE A 268 9.71 -17.61 -7.09
C ILE A 268 9.43 -19.11 -6.95
N ARG A 269 9.59 -19.86 -8.05
CA ARG A 269 9.15 -21.26 -8.12
C ARG A 269 9.77 -22.00 -9.29
N HIS A 270 9.69 -23.31 -9.24
CA HIS A 270 9.94 -24.17 -10.38
C HIS A 270 8.61 -24.53 -11.06
N VAL A 271 8.55 -24.44 -12.38
CA VAL A 271 7.40 -24.79 -13.18
C VAL A 271 7.80 -25.94 -14.11
N PRO A 272 7.23 -27.15 -13.96
CA PRO A 272 7.57 -28.26 -14.83
C PRO A 272 7.32 -27.91 -16.30
N ILE A 273 8.26 -28.27 -17.16
CA ILE A 273 8.14 -28.03 -18.59
C ILE A 273 7.22 -29.11 -19.19
N HIS A 274 6.10 -28.68 -19.76
CA HIS A 274 5.18 -29.57 -20.49
C HIS A 274 5.91 -30.26 -21.66
N SER A 275 5.59 -31.52 -21.96
CA SER A 275 6.24 -32.30 -23.04
C SER A 275 6.20 -31.57 -24.40
N ARG A 276 5.09 -30.93 -24.73
CA ARG A 276 4.93 -30.10 -25.93
C ARG A 276 5.90 -28.93 -26.05
N LEU A 277 6.55 -28.53 -24.97
CA LEU A 277 7.50 -27.41 -24.95
C LEU A 277 8.96 -27.89 -25.06
N SER A 278 9.23 -29.19 -24.96
CA SER A 278 10.60 -29.69 -24.89
C SER A 278 11.41 -29.30 -26.12
N GLU A 279 10.89 -29.52 -27.32
CA GLU A 279 11.56 -29.19 -28.59
C GLU A 279 11.79 -27.68 -28.72
N ILE A 280 10.82 -26.84 -28.36
CA ILE A 280 10.95 -25.39 -28.39
C ILE A 280 12.07 -24.94 -27.43
N VAL A 281 12.13 -25.52 -26.23
CA VAL A 281 13.16 -25.17 -25.24
C VAL A 281 14.52 -25.64 -25.72
N ASP A 282 14.63 -26.85 -26.31
CA ASP A 282 15.89 -27.41 -26.81
C ASP A 282 16.43 -26.58 -27.99
N GLU A 283 15.56 -26.17 -28.91
CA GLU A 283 15.91 -25.26 -30.00
C GLU A 283 16.55 -23.97 -29.45
N TYR A 284 15.89 -23.30 -28.50
CA TYR A 284 16.43 -22.05 -27.95
C TYR A 284 17.67 -22.23 -27.08
N LEU A 285 17.84 -23.36 -26.41
CA LEU A 285 19.07 -23.65 -25.68
C LEU A 285 20.27 -23.87 -26.60
N SER A 286 20.04 -24.41 -27.80
CA SER A 286 21.09 -24.65 -28.80
C SER A 286 21.64 -23.33 -29.40
N HIS A 287 20.91 -22.24 -29.33
CA HIS A 287 21.38 -20.94 -29.83
C HIS A 287 22.56 -20.43 -29.03
N ALA A 288 23.67 -20.10 -29.67
CA ALA A 288 24.90 -19.68 -29.00
C ALA A 288 24.81 -18.33 -28.30
N TYR A 289 23.92 -17.44 -28.71
CA TYR A 289 23.89 -16.04 -28.31
C TYR A 289 22.96 -15.72 -27.13
N GLY A 290 23.49 -14.89 -26.24
CA GLY A 290 22.74 -14.23 -25.16
C GLY A 290 22.41 -15.10 -23.96
N GLU A 291 22.05 -14.47 -22.85
CA GLU A 291 21.70 -15.15 -21.62
C GLU A 291 20.21 -15.53 -21.52
N TYR A 292 19.34 -14.79 -22.24
CA TYR A 292 17.90 -15.04 -22.24
C TYR A 292 17.56 -16.17 -23.23
N LEU A 293 16.51 -16.92 -22.90
CA LEU A 293 16.04 -18.02 -23.73
C LEU A 293 15.62 -17.49 -25.11
N PHE A 294 14.83 -16.42 -25.16
CA PHE A 294 14.37 -15.81 -26.40
C PHE A 294 15.40 -14.84 -26.98
N PRO A 295 15.79 -15.00 -28.26
CA PRO A 295 16.77 -14.14 -28.91
C PRO A 295 16.47 -12.63 -28.84
N GLN A 296 15.20 -12.26 -29.06
CA GLN A 296 14.80 -10.85 -29.02
C GLN A 296 14.93 -10.24 -27.63
N ALA A 297 14.75 -11.03 -26.56
CA ALA A 297 14.90 -10.56 -25.18
C ALA A 297 16.33 -10.05 -24.90
N ASN A 298 17.35 -10.59 -25.56
CA ASN A 298 18.74 -10.14 -25.45
C ASN A 298 18.98 -8.75 -26.05
N ARG A 299 18.13 -8.33 -27.01
CA ARG A 299 18.23 -7.02 -27.69
C ARG A 299 17.43 -5.92 -26.98
N ILE A 300 16.53 -6.27 -26.06
CA ILE A 300 15.68 -5.30 -25.34
C ILE A 300 16.48 -4.66 -24.23
N ASN A 301 16.69 -3.35 -24.30
CA ASN A 301 17.31 -2.55 -23.27
C ASN A 301 16.32 -1.51 -22.72
N ARG A 302 15.60 -1.83 -21.65
CA ARG A 302 14.63 -0.95 -20.99
C ARG A 302 15.15 -0.55 -19.60
N LYS A 303 14.92 0.69 -19.20
CA LYS A 303 15.28 1.21 -17.86
C LYS A 303 14.68 0.40 -16.72
N ASP A 304 13.51 -0.20 -16.91
CA ASP A 304 12.84 -1.05 -15.92
C ASP A 304 13.28 -2.52 -15.97
N GLY A 305 14.20 -2.88 -16.87
CA GLY A 305 14.74 -4.24 -17.05
C GLY A 305 13.73 -5.25 -17.62
N LYS A 306 12.50 -4.84 -17.92
CA LYS A 306 11.44 -5.75 -18.39
C LYS A 306 11.57 -6.08 -19.86
N LYS A 307 11.31 -7.35 -20.18
CA LYS A 307 11.30 -7.87 -21.58
C LYS A 307 9.87 -8.05 -22.09
N GLY A 308 8.92 -8.36 -21.21
CA GLY A 308 7.52 -8.63 -21.52
C GLY A 308 6.78 -7.59 -22.34
N PRO A 309 7.00 -6.26 -22.15
CA PRO A 309 6.29 -5.24 -22.91
C PRO A 309 6.46 -5.34 -24.43
N PHE A 310 7.62 -5.75 -24.92
CA PHE A 310 7.83 -5.99 -26.36
C PHE A 310 6.89 -7.08 -26.90
N TYR A 311 6.88 -8.23 -26.24
CA TYR A 311 6.06 -9.37 -26.61
C TYR A 311 4.56 -9.09 -26.45
N SER A 312 4.19 -8.33 -25.40
CA SER A 312 2.80 -7.88 -25.22
C SER A 312 2.32 -7.02 -26.38
N GLN A 313 3.16 -6.10 -26.85
CA GLN A 313 2.82 -5.27 -28.02
C GLN A 313 2.78 -6.10 -29.31
N ALA A 314 3.72 -7.01 -29.50
CA ALA A 314 3.75 -7.91 -30.65
C ALA A 314 2.49 -8.79 -30.70
N PHE A 315 2.10 -9.39 -29.57
CA PHE A 315 0.88 -10.15 -29.43
C PHE A 315 -0.36 -9.29 -29.71
N THR A 316 -0.43 -8.07 -29.18
CA THR A 316 -1.57 -7.17 -29.40
C THR A 316 -1.70 -6.80 -30.89
N ARG A 317 -0.59 -6.53 -31.58
CA ARG A 317 -0.59 -6.25 -33.02
C ARG A 317 -1.06 -7.48 -33.83
N LEU A 318 -0.55 -8.67 -33.49
CA LEU A 318 -0.96 -9.94 -34.10
C LEU A 318 -2.47 -10.15 -33.92
N ARG A 319 -2.97 -10.07 -32.69
CA ARG A 319 -4.39 -10.26 -32.37
C ARG A 319 -5.28 -9.30 -33.17
N ARG A 320 -4.95 -8.00 -33.19
CA ARG A 320 -5.73 -6.99 -33.91
C ARG A 320 -5.76 -7.24 -35.40
N ARG A 321 -4.67 -7.78 -35.96
CA ARG A 321 -4.57 -8.13 -37.39
C ARG A 321 -5.41 -9.37 -37.73
N VAL A 322 -5.32 -10.41 -36.90
CA VAL A 322 -5.87 -11.74 -37.17
C VAL A 322 -7.31 -11.89 -36.66
N LEU A 323 -7.63 -11.22 -35.55
CA LEU A 323 -8.91 -11.29 -34.87
C LEU A 323 -9.47 -9.89 -34.68
N PRO A 324 -9.97 -9.20 -35.71
CA PRO A 324 -10.41 -7.80 -35.61
C PRO A 324 -11.61 -7.61 -34.68
N THR A 325 -12.40 -8.63 -34.42
CA THR A 325 -13.54 -8.62 -33.49
C THR A 325 -13.16 -8.91 -32.04
N ALA A 326 -11.90 -9.33 -31.77
CA ALA A 326 -11.43 -9.63 -30.44
C ALA A 326 -11.30 -8.36 -29.59
N THR A 327 -11.80 -8.42 -28.38
CA THR A 327 -11.76 -7.29 -27.43
C THR A 327 -10.38 -7.12 -26.78
N ASP A 328 -10.12 -5.98 -26.16
CA ASP A 328 -8.87 -5.77 -25.40
C ASP A 328 -8.79 -6.65 -24.14
N ARG A 329 -9.87 -7.32 -23.76
CA ARG A 329 -9.90 -8.32 -22.69
C ARG A 329 -9.30 -9.66 -23.12
N GLN A 330 -9.20 -9.93 -24.42
CA GLN A 330 -8.49 -11.05 -25.00
C GLN A 330 -7.03 -10.63 -25.24
N CYS A 331 -6.16 -10.89 -24.30
CA CYS A 331 -4.76 -10.49 -24.33
C CYS A 331 -3.85 -11.68 -23.95
N PHE A 332 -2.54 -11.48 -23.94
CA PHE A 332 -1.62 -12.56 -23.58
C PHE A 332 -1.91 -13.15 -22.18
N HIS A 333 -2.40 -12.33 -21.25
CA HIS A 333 -2.75 -12.82 -19.91
C HIS A 333 -3.93 -13.79 -19.91
N SER A 334 -4.77 -13.76 -20.95
CA SER A 334 -5.86 -14.73 -21.15
C SER A 334 -5.35 -16.17 -21.26
N LEU A 335 -4.16 -16.38 -21.85
CA LEU A 335 -3.54 -17.71 -21.97
C LEU A 335 -3.31 -18.36 -20.60
N ARG A 336 -2.86 -17.55 -19.64
CA ARG A 336 -2.71 -18.02 -18.25
C ARG A 336 -4.08 -18.35 -17.62
N GLY A 337 -5.11 -17.57 -17.90
CA GLY A 337 -6.48 -17.86 -17.45
C GLY A 337 -6.98 -19.18 -18.04
N MET A 338 -6.70 -19.43 -19.33
CA MET A 338 -7.04 -20.68 -20.01
C MET A 338 -6.32 -21.88 -19.38
N PHE A 339 -5.01 -21.77 -19.11
CA PHE A 339 -4.22 -22.79 -18.40
C PHE A 339 -4.83 -23.12 -17.04
N ILE A 340 -5.10 -22.12 -16.21
CA ILE A 340 -5.71 -22.29 -14.87
C ILE A 340 -7.07 -22.97 -15.00
N THR A 341 -7.93 -22.50 -15.89
CA THR A 341 -9.27 -23.08 -16.12
C THR A 341 -9.20 -24.54 -16.59
N CYS A 342 -8.21 -24.87 -17.42
CA CYS A 342 -8.01 -26.25 -17.86
C CYS A 342 -7.68 -27.20 -16.70
N LEU A 343 -6.77 -26.77 -15.80
CA LEU A 343 -6.42 -27.54 -14.60
C LEU A 343 -7.57 -27.64 -13.61
N ASP A 344 -8.28 -26.53 -13.38
CA ASP A 344 -9.44 -26.46 -12.48
C ASP A 344 -10.55 -27.43 -12.94
N ARG A 345 -10.91 -27.38 -14.23
CA ARG A 345 -11.90 -28.30 -14.81
C ARG A 345 -11.47 -29.77 -14.80
N ALA A 346 -10.17 -30.03 -14.77
CA ALA A 346 -9.61 -31.37 -14.60
C ALA A 346 -9.56 -31.84 -13.12
N GLY A 347 -10.06 -31.02 -12.18
CA GLY A 347 -10.13 -31.35 -10.76
C GLY A 347 -8.79 -31.20 -10.04
N VAL A 348 -7.81 -30.47 -10.61
CA VAL A 348 -6.54 -30.21 -9.93
C VAL A 348 -6.77 -29.27 -8.75
N PRO A 349 -6.32 -29.64 -7.53
CA PRO A 349 -6.50 -28.80 -6.34
C PRO A 349 -5.92 -27.39 -6.52
N GLU A 350 -6.65 -26.36 -6.06
CA GLU A 350 -6.24 -24.95 -6.16
C GLU A 350 -4.82 -24.69 -5.66
N GLN A 351 -4.42 -25.38 -4.58
CA GLN A 351 -3.07 -25.28 -4.03
C GLN A 351 -1.99 -25.74 -5.02
N ARG A 352 -2.28 -26.75 -5.84
CA ARG A 352 -1.36 -27.25 -6.87
C ARG A 352 -1.31 -26.31 -8.07
N ILE A 353 -2.46 -25.81 -8.48
CA ILE A 353 -2.55 -24.74 -9.50
C ILE A 353 -1.76 -23.51 -9.02
N GLY A 354 -1.93 -23.13 -7.74
CA GLY A 354 -1.20 -22.02 -7.13
C GLY A 354 0.31 -22.24 -7.10
N ALA A 355 0.77 -23.46 -6.80
CA ALA A 355 2.20 -23.81 -6.81
C ALA A 355 2.80 -23.65 -8.21
N ILE A 356 2.11 -24.13 -9.26
CA ILE A 356 2.56 -23.99 -10.66
C ILE A 356 2.53 -22.52 -11.10
N THR A 357 1.43 -21.80 -10.82
CA THR A 357 1.20 -20.47 -11.36
C THR A 357 1.80 -19.35 -10.48
N GLY A 358 2.18 -19.62 -9.24
CA GLY A 358 2.69 -18.61 -8.31
C GLY A 358 1.58 -17.71 -7.75
N HIS A 359 0.37 -18.23 -7.59
CA HIS A 359 -0.67 -17.67 -6.77
C HIS A 359 -0.67 -18.39 -5.42
N THR A 360 -0.55 -17.67 -4.33
CA THR A 360 -0.76 -18.23 -3.00
C THR A 360 -1.85 -17.45 -2.30
N ASP A 361 -2.92 -18.12 -1.98
CA ASP A 361 -3.81 -17.65 -0.95
C ASP A 361 -3.22 -18.03 0.42
N GLN A 362 -2.53 -17.05 1.04
CA GLN A 362 -1.94 -17.25 2.37
C GLN A 362 -3.03 -17.41 3.45
N LYS A 363 -4.29 -17.05 3.15
CA LYS A 363 -5.38 -17.06 4.12
C LYS A 363 -5.96 -18.46 4.35
N SER A 364 -5.83 -19.37 3.38
CA SER A 364 -6.41 -20.72 3.44
C SER A 364 -5.53 -21.77 4.10
N LYS A 365 -4.28 -21.47 4.45
CA LYS A 365 -3.35 -22.45 5.01
C LYS A 365 -3.33 -22.39 6.54
N THR A 366 -3.55 -23.54 7.21
CA THR A 366 -3.30 -23.67 8.64
C THR A 366 -1.82 -23.45 8.94
N GLU A 367 -1.50 -23.06 10.18
CA GLU A 367 -0.12 -22.84 10.61
C GLU A 367 0.73 -24.11 10.48
N ALA A 368 0.18 -25.26 10.84
CA ALA A 368 0.79 -26.56 10.64
C ALA A 368 1.14 -26.82 9.16
N PHE A 369 0.24 -26.52 8.24
CA PHE A 369 0.49 -26.68 6.80
C PHE A 369 1.59 -25.75 6.29
N ARG A 370 1.68 -24.52 6.82
CA ARG A 370 2.76 -23.57 6.44
C ARG A 370 4.13 -24.01 6.96
N THR A 371 4.16 -24.60 8.13
CA THR A 371 5.41 -24.92 8.84
C THR A 371 5.98 -26.27 8.44
N TYR A 372 5.13 -27.27 8.21
CA TYR A 372 5.59 -28.67 8.07
C TYR A 372 5.48 -29.24 6.66
N THR A 373 4.77 -28.59 5.73
CA THR A 373 4.64 -29.15 4.38
C THR A 373 5.79 -28.69 3.48
N GLN A 374 6.40 -29.64 2.79
CA GLN A 374 7.42 -29.36 1.77
C GLN A 374 6.81 -28.98 0.40
N GLY A 375 5.49 -28.94 0.30
CA GLY A 375 4.77 -28.66 -0.94
C GLY A 375 4.50 -29.92 -1.78
N ALA A 376 4.23 -29.71 -3.06
CA ALA A 376 4.08 -30.80 -4.03
C ALA A 376 5.44 -31.22 -4.58
N SER A 377 5.65 -32.51 -4.86
CA SER A 377 6.82 -32.97 -5.61
C SER A 377 6.81 -32.46 -7.05
N MET A 378 7.96 -32.32 -7.67
CA MET A 378 8.04 -31.91 -9.08
C MET A 378 7.38 -32.92 -10.00
N GLU A 379 7.42 -34.19 -9.68
CA GLU A 379 6.71 -35.24 -10.45
C GLU A 379 5.19 -35.06 -10.38
N GLU A 380 4.63 -34.77 -9.19
CA GLU A 380 3.20 -34.46 -9.05
C GLU A 380 2.80 -33.23 -9.87
N LEU A 381 3.56 -32.14 -9.77
CA LEU A 381 3.31 -30.93 -10.54
C LEU A 381 3.45 -31.18 -12.04
N LYS A 382 4.38 -32.02 -12.47
CA LYS A 382 4.56 -32.43 -13.87
C LYS A 382 3.32 -33.15 -14.39
N LYS A 383 2.78 -34.12 -13.63
CA LYS A 383 1.55 -34.83 -13.97
C LYS A 383 0.39 -33.85 -14.19
N HIS A 384 0.27 -32.84 -13.33
CA HIS A 384 -0.77 -31.82 -13.51
C HIS A 384 -0.54 -30.95 -14.73
N VAL A 385 0.69 -30.52 -15.00
CA VAL A 385 1.00 -29.72 -16.20
C VAL A 385 0.68 -30.49 -17.49
N GLU A 386 0.94 -31.80 -17.52
CA GLU A 386 0.65 -32.66 -18.70
C GLU A 386 -0.84 -32.87 -18.99
N ILE A 387 -1.73 -32.54 -18.06
CA ILE A 387 -3.19 -32.57 -18.29
C ILE A 387 -3.59 -31.55 -19.35
N VAL A 388 -2.83 -30.45 -19.47
CA VAL A 388 -3.17 -29.36 -20.36
C VAL A 388 -3.06 -29.77 -21.81
N LYS A 389 -4.18 -29.74 -22.52
CA LYS A 389 -4.29 -30.07 -23.94
C LYS A 389 -4.98 -28.90 -24.63
N PHE A 390 -4.20 -28.09 -25.31
CA PHE A 390 -4.69 -27.07 -26.25
C PHE A 390 -4.18 -27.47 -27.62
N LEU A 391 -5.07 -27.68 -28.57
CA LEU A 391 -4.75 -27.99 -29.99
C LEU A 391 -4.26 -29.41 -30.25
#